data_e777b146665d87c16e64883302873a09
#
_entry.id   e777b146665d87c16e64883302873a09
#
_cell.length_a   1.000
_cell.length_b   1.000
_cell.length_c   1.000
_cell.angle_alpha   90.00
_cell.angle_beta   90.00
_cell.angle_gamma   90.00
#
_symmetry.space_group_name_H-M   'P 1'
#
loop_
_entity.id
_entity.type
_entity.pdbx_description
1 polymer ?
#
loop_
_entity_poly.entity_id
_entity_poly.type
_entity_poly.pdbx_seq_one_letter_code
_entity_poly.pdbx_strand_id
1 'polypeptide(L)'
;IIVISFVMPCGPCATYSLPAYDAVESFATSHPGKVHFYIADDHLSTACVILENYANNYNMSNSTIFSNPNIAWSDYGTYGMPKVIVLGGSDHLVYLNKNENKINYSEVHTAISNALADGLSSLNNSNANTFEISTFPNPVKNNLTVSYSTSGNEEIKIEIIDLLGKSMILKNNLISIEGSYSETLDLSSFKGGMYFIKISSSTKEQIKPVNILN
;
A
#
# COMPACT_ATOMS: atom_id res chain seq x y z
N ILE A 1 8.66 2.08 -1.92
CA ILE A 1 8.48 1.26 -0.71
C ILE A 1 8.53 2.17 0.50
N ILE A 2 7.62 1.98 1.43
CA ILE A 2 7.52 2.73 2.68
C ILE A 2 7.89 1.80 3.83
N VAL A 3 8.88 2.19 4.62
CA VAL A 3 9.25 1.48 5.85
C VAL A 3 8.97 2.43 7.02
N ILE A 4 8.05 2.04 7.91
CA ILE A 4 7.65 2.85 9.05
C ILE A 4 8.16 2.19 10.33
N SER A 5 8.87 2.95 11.16
CA SER A 5 9.22 2.56 12.52
C SER A 5 8.43 3.42 13.51
N PHE A 6 7.45 2.81 14.16
CA PHE A 6 6.79 3.42 15.31
C PHE A 6 7.68 3.27 16.54
N VAL A 7 7.97 4.37 17.21
CA VAL A 7 8.93 4.40 18.32
C VAL A 7 8.42 5.20 19.52
N MET A 8 8.80 4.75 20.70
CA MET A 8 9.04 5.67 21.82
C MET A 8 10.46 6.24 21.63
N PRO A 9 10.70 7.54 21.72
CA PRO A 9 12.03 8.11 21.44
C PRO A 9 13.03 7.80 22.58
N CYS A 10 13.43 6.53 22.70
CA CYS A 10 14.34 6.01 23.72
C CYS A 10 15.39 5.08 23.13
N GLY A 11 16.45 4.78 23.89
CA GLY A 11 17.58 3.95 23.44
C GLY A 11 17.20 2.53 22.97
N PRO A 12 16.41 1.76 23.74
CA PRO A 12 15.98 0.43 23.31
C PRO A 12 15.23 0.43 21.96
N CYS A 13 14.36 1.42 21.72
CA CYS A 13 13.68 1.54 20.42
C CYS A 13 14.69 1.80 19.29
N ALA A 14 15.70 2.62 19.51
CA ALA A 14 16.75 2.87 18.51
C ALA A 14 17.52 1.59 18.18
N THR A 15 17.90 0.81 19.18
CA THR A 15 18.63 -0.45 18.99
C THR A 15 17.92 -1.40 18.03
N TYR A 16 16.60 -1.49 18.12
CA TYR A 16 15.82 -2.39 17.24
C TYR A 16 15.34 -1.72 15.95
N SER A 17 15.31 -0.39 15.87
CA SER A 17 14.97 0.34 14.62
C SER A 17 16.17 0.44 13.67
N LEU A 18 17.38 0.52 14.18
CA LEU A 18 18.61 0.66 13.38
C LEU A 18 18.77 -0.44 12.31
N PRO A 19 18.57 -1.73 12.59
CA PRO A 19 18.63 -2.76 11.55
C PRO A 19 17.66 -2.54 10.39
N ALA A 20 16.48 -1.95 10.66
CA ALA A 20 15.52 -1.62 9.62
C ALA A 20 15.94 -0.39 8.81
N TYR A 21 16.48 0.62 9.47
CA TYR A 21 17.06 1.79 8.83
C TYR A 21 18.24 1.41 7.92
N ASP A 22 19.19 0.61 8.42
CA ASP A 22 20.34 0.12 7.65
C ASP A 22 19.89 -0.69 6.42
N ALA A 23 18.83 -1.48 6.56
CA ALA A 23 18.26 -2.20 5.43
C ALA A 23 17.72 -1.24 4.35
N VAL A 24 17.07 -0.14 4.72
CA VAL A 24 16.60 0.89 3.77
C VAL A 24 17.78 1.58 3.09
N GLU A 25 18.79 2.01 3.86
CA GLU A 25 19.97 2.70 3.33
C GLU A 25 20.74 1.81 2.32
N SER A 26 20.71 0.50 2.48
CA SER A 26 21.36 -0.43 1.54
C SER A 26 20.81 -0.36 0.12
N PHE A 27 19.58 0.14 -0.07
CA PHE A 27 18.95 0.33 -1.38
C PHE A 27 19.20 1.72 -1.98
N ALA A 28 19.83 2.65 -1.28
CA ALA A 28 19.99 4.03 -1.72
C ALA A 28 20.70 4.16 -3.09
N THR A 29 21.70 3.30 -3.35
CA THR A 29 22.44 3.30 -4.61
C THR A 29 21.75 2.50 -5.71
N SER A 30 21.20 1.32 -5.40
CA SER A 30 20.58 0.43 -6.38
C SER A 30 19.17 0.86 -6.80
N HIS A 31 18.43 1.50 -5.88
CA HIS A 31 17.04 1.94 -6.08
C HIS A 31 16.83 3.37 -5.56
N PRO A 32 17.50 4.39 -6.15
CA PRO A 32 17.48 5.76 -5.63
C PRO A 32 16.05 6.31 -5.61
N GLY A 33 15.64 6.82 -4.42
CA GLY A 33 14.32 7.40 -4.22
C GLY A 33 13.14 6.41 -4.28
N LYS A 34 13.38 5.11 -4.20
CA LYS A 34 12.33 4.08 -4.24
C LYS A 34 11.97 3.51 -2.87
N VAL A 35 12.87 3.63 -1.90
CA VAL A 35 12.69 3.10 -0.55
C VAL A 35 12.89 4.23 0.44
N HIS A 36 11.93 4.46 1.33
CA HIS A 36 11.95 5.55 2.29
C HIS A 36 11.72 5.03 3.69
N PHE A 37 12.50 5.55 4.66
CA PHE A 37 12.35 5.24 6.06
C PHE A 37 11.64 6.37 6.80
N TYR A 38 10.60 6.02 7.54
CA TYR A 38 9.78 6.93 8.33
C TYR A 38 9.89 6.58 9.81
N ILE A 39 10.05 7.60 10.64
CA ILE A 39 9.93 7.47 12.10
C ILE A 39 8.62 8.11 12.51
N ALA A 40 7.79 7.35 13.18
CA ALA A 40 6.49 7.77 13.69
C ALA A 40 6.40 7.62 15.21
N ASP A 41 5.60 8.49 15.84
CA ASP A 41 5.31 8.42 17.26
C ASP A 41 4.37 7.26 17.61
N ASP A 42 4.56 6.65 18.77
CA ASP A 42 3.70 5.60 19.30
C ASP A 42 2.41 6.14 19.95
N HIS A 43 2.46 7.32 20.54
CA HIS A 43 1.37 7.94 21.31
C HIS A 43 0.69 9.14 20.62
N LEU A 44 1.11 9.51 19.41
CA LEU A 44 0.50 10.59 18.61
C LEU A 44 0.60 11.99 19.24
N SER A 45 1.43 12.15 20.27
CA SER A 45 1.58 13.39 21.05
C SER A 45 3.02 13.88 21.15
N THR A 46 3.98 13.11 20.68
CA THR A 46 5.39 13.51 20.69
C THR A 46 5.63 14.55 19.61
N ALA A 47 6.16 15.69 19.97
CA ALA A 47 6.48 16.74 19.01
C ALA A 47 7.53 16.26 17.99
N CYS A 48 7.39 16.60 16.72
CA CYS A 48 8.31 16.19 15.66
C CYS A 48 9.78 16.50 16.00
N VAL A 49 10.06 17.63 16.63
CA VAL A 49 11.43 18.01 17.05
C VAL A 49 12.07 16.98 18.00
N ILE A 50 11.29 16.28 18.81
CA ILE A 50 11.80 15.22 19.71
C ILE A 50 12.18 13.99 18.89
N LEU A 51 11.36 13.62 17.90
CA LEU A 51 11.65 12.53 16.98
C LEU A 51 12.83 12.85 16.04
N GLU A 52 12.97 14.10 15.60
CA GLU A 52 14.13 14.57 14.83
C GLU A 52 15.42 14.45 15.65
N ASN A 53 15.40 14.90 16.89
CA ASN A 53 16.55 14.75 17.80
C ASN A 53 16.87 13.27 18.06
N TYR A 54 15.86 12.43 18.21
CA TYR A 54 16.03 11.00 18.35
C TYR A 54 16.70 10.41 17.10
N ALA A 55 16.20 10.71 15.89
CA ALA A 55 16.79 10.25 14.64
C ALA A 55 18.26 10.67 14.51
N ASN A 56 18.57 11.94 14.81
CA ASN A 56 19.92 12.48 14.74
C ASN A 56 20.87 11.83 15.76
N ASN A 57 20.41 11.63 16.99
CA ASN A 57 21.20 11.04 18.07
C ASN A 57 21.58 9.57 17.80
N TYR A 58 20.79 8.88 17.00
CA TYR A 58 21.01 7.46 16.64
C TYR A 58 21.42 7.24 15.18
N ASN A 59 21.94 8.28 14.51
CA ASN A 59 22.43 8.22 13.12
C ASN A 59 21.38 7.74 12.08
N MET A 60 20.14 8.09 12.28
CA MET A 60 19.03 7.84 11.34
C MET A 60 18.58 9.13 10.63
N SER A 61 19.53 10.01 10.27
CA SER A 61 19.27 11.36 9.77
C SER A 61 18.55 11.43 8.44
N ASN A 62 18.59 10.36 7.62
CA ASN A 62 17.84 10.28 6.35
C ASN A 62 16.38 9.84 6.54
N SER A 63 15.90 9.76 7.79
CA SER A 63 14.51 9.42 8.09
C SER A 63 13.59 10.60 7.84
N THR A 64 12.38 10.33 7.34
CA THR A 64 11.28 11.29 7.35
C THR A 64 10.50 11.13 8.65
N ILE A 65 10.31 12.25 9.36
CA ILE A 65 9.64 12.27 10.66
C ILE A 65 8.19 12.67 10.47
N PHE A 66 7.27 11.97 11.12
CA PHE A 66 5.89 12.43 11.22
C PHE A 66 5.23 12.03 12.54
N SER A 67 4.30 12.87 12.97
CA SER A 67 3.38 12.58 14.06
C SER A 67 1.99 12.97 13.59
N ASN A 68 1.10 12.00 13.46
CA ASN A 68 -0.26 12.23 12.95
C ASN A 68 -1.24 11.27 13.63
N PRO A 69 -2.28 11.80 14.30
CA PRO A 69 -3.26 11.00 15.04
C PRO A 69 -4.08 10.03 14.16
N ASN A 70 -4.04 10.17 12.84
CA ASN A 70 -4.74 9.29 11.91
C ASN A 70 -3.90 8.07 11.49
N ILE A 71 -2.66 7.96 11.94
CA ILE A 71 -1.76 6.84 11.64
C ILE A 71 -1.23 6.30 12.95
N ALA A 72 -1.77 5.18 13.39
CA ALA A 72 -1.43 4.57 14.66
C ALA A 72 -0.79 3.19 14.48
N TRP A 73 0.15 2.85 15.36
CA TRP A 73 0.73 1.50 15.40
C TRP A 73 -0.33 0.40 15.58
N SER A 74 -1.45 0.72 16.25
CA SER A 74 -2.58 -0.19 16.50
C SER A 74 -3.28 -0.66 15.21
N ASP A 75 -3.18 0.11 14.13
CA ASP A 75 -3.71 -0.26 12.82
C ASP A 75 -3.00 -1.49 12.24
N TYR A 76 -1.82 -1.79 12.79
CA TYR A 76 -0.97 -2.91 12.41
C TYR A 76 -0.91 -4.01 13.48
N GLY A 77 -1.92 -4.11 14.35
CA GLY A 77 -2.11 -5.22 15.28
C GLY A 77 -1.47 -5.03 16.66
N THR A 78 -0.82 -6.07 17.19
CA THR A 78 -0.40 -6.13 18.59
C THR A 78 0.65 -5.08 18.98
N TYR A 79 0.59 -4.65 20.25
CA TYR A 79 1.57 -3.74 20.86
C TYR A 79 2.98 -4.36 20.90
N GLY A 80 3.98 -3.51 20.85
CA GLY A 80 5.42 -3.84 20.99
C GLY A 80 6.25 -2.78 20.27
N MET A 81 7.11 -2.07 21.01
CA MET A 81 7.92 -0.95 20.49
C MET A 81 9.42 -1.26 20.50
N PRO A 82 10.11 -0.88 19.43
CA PRO A 82 9.58 -0.32 18.19
C PRO A 82 8.75 -1.34 17.42
N LYS A 83 7.86 -0.83 16.55
CA LYS A 83 7.16 -1.64 15.55
C LYS A 83 7.63 -1.20 14.17
N VAL A 84 8.11 -2.15 13.37
CA VAL A 84 8.53 -1.89 11.98
C VAL A 84 7.57 -2.54 11.00
N ILE A 85 7.11 -1.74 10.06
CA ILE A 85 6.20 -2.14 8.98
C ILE A 85 6.90 -1.85 7.64
N VAL A 86 6.85 -2.80 6.72
CA VAL A 86 7.25 -2.59 5.32
C VAL A 86 6.01 -2.64 4.45
N LEU A 87 5.73 -1.54 3.76
CA LEU A 87 4.61 -1.39 2.83
C LEU A 87 5.14 -1.25 1.40
N GLY A 88 4.55 -1.99 0.48
CA GLY A 88 4.97 -1.97 -0.91
C GLY A 88 3.82 -2.09 -1.90
N GLY A 89 4.16 -1.93 -3.18
CA GLY A 89 3.19 -1.95 -4.26
C GLY A 89 2.30 -0.70 -4.32
N SER A 90 1.42 -0.65 -5.30
CA SER A 90 0.42 0.43 -5.47
C SER A 90 -0.64 0.40 -4.36
N ASP A 91 -0.88 -0.74 -3.78
CA ASP A 91 -1.96 -0.99 -2.82
C ASP A 91 -1.45 -0.99 -1.37
N HIS A 92 -0.19 -0.59 -1.14
CA HIS A 92 0.47 -0.55 0.18
C HIS A 92 0.34 -1.86 0.97
N LEU A 93 0.57 -3.00 0.29
CA LEU A 93 0.56 -4.31 0.92
C LEU A 93 1.62 -4.41 2.01
N VAL A 94 1.30 -5.11 3.10
CA VAL A 94 2.22 -5.34 4.20
C VAL A 94 3.13 -6.52 3.88
N TYR A 95 4.43 -6.25 3.66
CA TYR A 95 5.46 -7.27 3.42
C TYR A 95 6.17 -7.69 4.70
N LEU A 96 6.16 -6.83 5.73
CA LEU A 96 6.68 -7.14 7.04
C LEU A 96 5.93 -6.35 8.11
N ASN A 97 5.71 -7.00 9.25
CA ASN A 97 5.16 -6.39 10.46
C ASN A 97 5.81 -7.07 11.66
N LYS A 98 6.78 -6.41 12.29
CA LYS A 98 7.57 -6.96 13.39
C LYS A 98 7.71 -5.97 14.54
N ASN A 99 7.81 -6.51 15.73
CA ASN A 99 7.94 -5.75 16.97
C ASN A 99 9.25 -6.09 17.69
N GLU A 100 9.85 -5.11 18.37
CA GLU A 100 10.92 -5.28 19.35
C GLU A 100 12.14 -6.04 18.80
N ASN A 101 12.66 -6.99 19.57
CA ASN A 101 13.82 -7.81 19.23
C ASN A 101 13.62 -8.79 18.06
N LYS A 102 12.41 -8.83 17.48
CA LYS A 102 12.11 -9.60 16.27
C LYS A 102 12.45 -8.84 14.98
N ILE A 103 12.82 -7.55 15.11
CA ILE A 103 13.24 -6.73 13.98
C ILE A 103 14.71 -7.02 13.71
N ASN A 104 15.02 -7.44 12.49
CA ASN A 104 16.39 -7.67 12.06
C ASN A 104 16.61 -7.25 10.61
N TYR A 105 17.86 -6.92 10.27
CA TYR A 105 18.26 -6.44 8.96
C TYR A 105 17.81 -7.37 7.82
N SER A 106 18.08 -8.67 7.94
CA SER A 106 17.87 -9.64 6.86
C SER A 106 16.38 -9.78 6.48
N GLU A 107 15.48 -9.82 7.47
CA GLU A 107 14.04 -9.92 7.20
C GLU A 107 13.50 -8.62 6.58
N VAL A 108 13.93 -7.46 7.08
CA VAL A 108 13.52 -6.15 6.52
C VAL A 108 14.05 -6.00 5.09
N HIS A 109 15.32 -6.31 4.85
CA HIS A 109 15.92 -6.27 3.52
C HIS A 109 15.20 -7.20 2.54
N THR A 110 14.86 -8.43 2.96
CA THR A 110 14.11 -9.38 2.15
C THR A 110 12.70 -8.86 1.84
N ALA A 111 12.00 -8.29 2.82
CA ALA A 111 10.69 -7.71 2.62
C ALA A 111 10.70 -6.55 1.62
N ILE A 112 11.70 -5.67 1.71
CA ILE A 112 11.90 -4.58 0.75
C ILE A 112 12.19 -5.15 -0.65
N SER A 113 13.06 -6.15 -0.75
CA SER A 113 13.41 -6.78 -2.04
C SER A 113 12.18 -7.41 -2.71
N ASN A 114 11.34 -8.12 -1.93
CA ASN A 114 10.10 -8.70 -2.43
C ASN A 114 9.12 -7.60 -2.89
N ALA A 115 8.95 -6.55 -2.11
CA ALA A 115 8.09 -5.43 -2.45
C ALA A 115 8.55 -4.69 -3.72
N LEU A 116 9.87 -4.56 -3.92
CA LEU A 116 10.45 -4.01 -5.16
C LEU A 116 10.23 -4.94 -6.35
N ALA A 117 10.40 -6.26 -6.16
CA ALA A 117 10.19 -7.26 -7.21
C ALA A 117 8.72 -7.31 -7.66
N ASP A 118 7.78 -7.24 -6.72
CA ASP A 118 6.35 -7.19 -7.04
C ASP A 118 5.97 -5.89 -7.77
N GLY A 119 6.58 -4.75 -7.39
CA GLY A 119 6.45 -3.49 -8.12
C GLY A 119 6.99 -3.58 -9.56
N LEU A 120 8.08 -4.32 -9.77
CA LEU A 120 8.64 -4.57 -11.11
C LEU A 120 7.83 -5.61 -11.88
N SER A 121 7.25 -6.60 -11.21
CA SER A 121 6.35 -7.59 -11.82
C SER A 121 5.07 -6.93 -12.33
N SER A 122 4.56 -5.93 -11.63
CA SER A 122 3.46 -5.09 -12.12
C SER A 122 3.85 -4.26 -13.36
N LEU A 123 5.13 -3.88 -13.50
CA LEU A 123 5.67 -3.23 -14.70
C LEU A 123 5.97 -4.22 -15.84
N ASN A 124 6.33 -5.49 -15.50
CA ASN A 124 6.57 -6.56 -16.46
C ASN A 124 5.29 -7.31 -16.86
N ASN A 125 4.19 -7.13 -16.13
CA ASN A 125 2.84 -7.46 -16.57
C ASN A 125 2.24 -6.36 -17.48
N SER A 126 3.06 -5.59 -18.19
CA SER A 126 2.69 -5.09 -19.51
C SER A 126 2.61 -6.25 -20.49
N ASN A 127 1.92 -7.35 -20.11
CA ASN A 127 1.20 -8.14 -21.08
C ASN A 127 0.25 -7.15 -21.74
N ALA A 128 0.35 -7.00 -23.05
CA ALA A 128 -0.55 -6.20 -23.87
C ALA A 128 -2.06 -6.51 -23.63
N ASN A 129 -2.37 -7.38 -22.68
CA ASN A 129 -3.67 -7.95 -22.33
C ASN A 129 -4.19 -7.56 -20.93
N THR A 130 -3.62 -6.56 -20.23
CA THR A 130 -4.15 -6.09 -18.95
C THR A 130 -4.52 -4.61 -19.01
N PHE A 131 -5.52 -4.20 -18.21
CA PHE A 131 -5.87 -2.80 -17.99
C PHE A 131 -5.04 -2.23 -16.85
N GLU A 132 -4.65 -0.96 -16.94
CA GLU A 132 -4.32 -0.20 -15.74
C GLU A 132 -5.62 0.24 -15.08
N ILE A 133 -5.91 -0.28 -13.86
CA ILE A 133 -7.08 0.12 -13.08
C ILE A 133 -6.65 0.70 -11.73
N SER A 134 -7.38 1.74 -11.33
CA SER A 134 -7.38 2.24 -9.95
C SER A 134 -8.80 2.36 -9.43
N THR A 135 -8.99 2.18 -8.13
CA THR A 135 -10.27 2.25 -7.45
C THR A 135 -10.18 3.17 -6.25
N PHE A 136 -11.11 4.12 -6.13
CA PHE A 136 -11.16 5.08 -5.02
C PHE A 136 -12.60 5.54 -4.73
N PRO A 137 -12.95 5.74 -3.44
CA PRO A 137 -12.19 5.37 -2.25
C PRO A 137 -12.19 3.86 -2.01
N ASN A 138 -11.17 3.36 -1.34
CA ASN A 138 -11.15 2.00 -0.82
C ASN A 138 -10.50 2.03 0.58
N PRO A 139 -11.25 1.76 1.65
CA PRO A 139 -12.64 1.31 1.72
C PRO A 139 -13.70 2.29 1.18
N VAL A 140 -14.82 1.75 0.67
CA VAL A 140 -15.93 2.50 0.09
C VAL A 140 -17.22 2.35 0.89
N LYS A 141 -18.00 3.42 1.00
CA LYS A 141 -19.35 3.35 1.57
C LYS A 141 -20.43 3.16 0.49
N ASN A 142 -20.55 4.12 -0.41
CA ASN A 142 -21.63 4.16 -1.39
C ASN A 142 -21.10 4.16 -2.82
N ASN A 143 -20.24 5.14 -3.17
CA ASN A 143 -19.81 5.35 -4.53
C ASN A 143 -18.33 5.03 -4.68
N LEU A 144 -18.01 4.10 -5.57
CA LEU A 144 -16.65 3.73 -5.97
C LEU A 144 -16.35 4.31 -7.34
N THR A 145 -15.29 5.07 -7.45
CA THR A 145 -14.77 5.48 -8.74
C THR A 145 -13.75 4.44 -9.21
N VAL A 146 -13.93 3.96 -10.43
CA VAL A 146 -13.03 3.02 -11.12
C VAL A 146 -12.44 3.75 -12.31
N SER A 147 -11.14 3.99 -12.29
CA SER A 147 -10.43 4.59 -13.42
C SER A 147 -9.61 3.54 -14.15
N TYR A 148 -9.61 3.60 -15.48
CA TYR A 148 -8.89 2.65 -16.35
C TYR A 148 -8.41 3.32 -17.62
N SER A 149 -7.42 2.70 -18.28
CA SER A 149 -6.89 3.17 -19.58
C SER A 149 -7.07 2.11 -20.64
N THR A 150 -7.41 2.54 -21.87
CA THR A 150 -7.50 1.69 -23.04
C THR A 150 -6.48 2.10 -24.10
N SER A 151 -5.99 1.15 -24.88
CA SER A 151 -5.03 1.37 -25.98
C SER A 151 -5.65 1.34 -27.37
N GLY A 152 -6.96 1.29 -27.46
CA GLY A 152 -7.71 1.23 -28.73
C GLY A 152 -9.21 1.15 -28.48
N ASN A 153 -9.97 0.85 -29.53
CA ASN A 153 -11.41 0.65 -29.43
C ASN A 153 -11.71 -0.68 -28.72
N GLU A 154 -12.24 -0.59 -27.50
CA GLU A 154 -12.56 -1.74 -26.68
C GLU A 154 -13.98 -1.61 -26.10
N GLU A 155 -14.70 -2.72 -26.04
CA GLU A 155 -15.96 -2.80 -25.32
C GLU A 155 -15.65 -3.26 -23.88
N ILE A 156 -15.95 -2.40 -22.92
CA ILE A 156 -15.56 -2.59 -21.53
C ILE A 156 -16.77 -3.06 -20.72
N LYS A 157 -16.54 -4.05 -19.89
CA LYS A 157 -17.45 -4.57 -18.88
C LYS A 157 -16.87 -4.41 -17.49
N ILE A 158 -17.67 -3.92 -16.54
CA ILE A 158 -17.29 -3.80 -15.13
C ILE A 158 -18.24 -4.67 -14.30
N GLU A 159 -17.67 -5.55 -13.51
CA GLU A 159 -18.37 -6.50 -12.64
C GLU A 159 -17.87 -6.38 -11.20
N ILE A 160 -18.79 -6.64 -10.24
CA ILE A 160 -18.41 -6.91 -8.86
C ILE A 160 -18.57 -8.40 -8.57
N ILE A 161 -17.58 -8.99 -7.88
CA ILE A 161 -17.51 -10.41 -7.56
C ILE A 161 -17.41 -10.55 -6.05
N ASP A 162 -18.24 -11.38 -5.43
CA ASP A 162 -18.14 -11.70 -4.01
C ASP A 162 -17.10 -12.79 -3.73
N LEU A 163 -16.82 -13.08 -2.45
CA LEU A 163 -15.86 -14.09 -2.03
C LEU A 163 -16.25 -15.53 -2.44
N LEU A 164 -17.50 -15.76 -2.85
CA LEU A 164 -17.96 -17.05 -3.34
C LEU A 164 -17.85 -17.16 -4.88
N GLY A 165 -17.34 -16.11 -5.53
CA GLY A 165 -17.20 -16.05 -6.99
C GLY A 165 -18.48 -15.63 -7.73
N LYS A 166 -19.54 -15.23 -7.00
CA LYS A 166 -20.77 -14.73 -7.64
C LYS A 166 -20.51 -13.34 -8.21
N SER A 167 -20.69 -13.22 -9.53
CA SER A 167 -20.51 -11.98 -10.26
C SER A 167 -21.85 -11.27 -10.49
N MET A 168 -21.82 -9.95 -10.44
CA MET A 168 -22.91 -9.06 -10.88
C MET A 168 -22.34 -7.98 -11.79
N ILE A 169 -23.03 -7.74 -12.91
CA ILE A 169 -22.61 -6.72 -13.88
C ILE A 169 -23.07 -5.35 -13.36
N LEU A 170 -22.13 -4.42 -13.22
CA LEU A 170 -22.39 -3.03 -12.82
C LEU A 170 -22.48 -2.10 -14.03
N LYS A 171 -21.62 -2.33 -15.03
CA LYS A 171 -21.59 -1.61 -16.30
C LYS A 171 -21.29 -2.58 -17.43
N ASN A 172 -21.94 -2.38 -18.55
CA ASN A 172 -21.75 -3.21 -19.75
C ASN A 172 -21.74 -2.34 -21.00
N ASN A 173 -21.08 -2.81 -22.04
CA ASN A 173 -21.05 -2.17 -23.35
C ASN A 173 -20.53 -0.72 -23.33
N LEU A 174 -19.55 -0.43 -22.45
CA LEU A 174 -18.87 0.86 -22.46
C LEU A 174 -17.89 0.86 -23.64
N ILE A 175 -18.22 1.58 -24.71
CA ILE A 175 -17.31 1.71 -25.86
C ILE A 175 -16.26 2.75 -25.49
N SER A 176 -15.00 2.32 -25.43
CA SER A 176 -13.85 3.15 -25.09
C SER A 176 -12.85 3.13 -26.24
N ILE A 177 -12.47 4.30 -26.72
CA ILE A 177 -11.35 4.50 -27.65
C ILE A 177 -10.04 4.60 -26.84
N GLU A 178 -8.90 4.79 -27.49
CA GLU A 178 -7.64 5.03 -26.79
C GLU A 178 -7.76 6.22 -25.82
N GLY A 179 -7.40 6.03 -24.55
CA GLY A 179 -7.45 7.07 -23.53
C GLY A 179 -7.73 6.56 -22.12
N SER A 180 -7.88 7.51 -21.20
CA SER A 180 -8.19 7.24 -19.78
C SER A 180 -9.65 7.55 -19.48
N TYR A 181 -10.30 6.68 -18.73
CA TYR A 181 -11.71 6.76 -18.40
C TYR A 181 -11.92 6.62 -16.90
N SER A 182 -13.05 7.10 -16.41
CA SER A 182 -13.44 7.03 -15.02
C SER A 182 -14.95 6.79 -14.91
N GLU A 183 -15.33 5.69 -14.24
CA GLU A 183 -16.72 5.31 -14.01
C GLU A 183 -17.03 5.33 -12.52
N THR A 184 -18.18 5.91 -12.17
CA THR A 184 -18.68 5.85 -10.80
C THR A 184 -19.71 4.73 -10.67
N LEU A 185 -19.48 3.86 -9.71
CA LEU A 185 -20.31 2.69 -9.41
C LEU A 185 -21.02 2.93 -8.08
N ASP A 186 -22.35 2.78 -8.08
CA ASP A 186 -23.16 2.81 -6.84
C ASP A 186 -23.13 1.42 -6.19
N LEU A 187 -22.50 1.33 -5.02
CA LEU A 187 -22.39 0.12 -4.21
C LEU A 187 -23.27 0.16 -2.96
N SER A 188 -24.18 1.12 -2.83
CA SER A 188 -25.03 1.32 -1.65
C SER A 188 -25.94 0.14 -1.33
N SER A 189 -26.27 -0.69 -2.33
CA SER A 189 -27.10 -1.90 -2.18
C SER A 189 -26.31 -3.14 -1.73
N PHE A 190 -24.97 -3.07 -1.68
CA PHE A 190 -24.12 -4.18 -1.29
C PHE A 190 -23.92 -4.20 0.22
N LYS A 191 -23.82 -5.40 0.79
CA LYS A 191 -23.48 -5.57 2.19
C LYS A 191 -22.02 -5.24 2.42
N GLY A 192 -21.66 -4.73 3.60
CA GLY A 192 -20.27 -4.53 3.98
C GLY A 192 -19.47 -5.83 3.91
N GLY A 193 -18.23 -5.72 3.42
CA GLY A 193 -17.33 -6.85 3.26
C GLY A 193 -16.36 -6.69 2.09
N MET A 194 -15.56 -7.72 1.90
CA MET A 194 -14.59 -7.80 0.80
C MET A 194 -15.26 -8.27 -0.49
N TYR A 195 -14.99 -7.56 -1.56
CA TYR A 195 -15.40 -7.87 -2.93
C TYR A 195 -14.22 -7.66 -3.90
N PHE A 196 -14.44 -8.03 -5.16
CA PHE A 196 -13.49 -7.77 -6.23
C PHE A 196 -14.19 -7.01 -7.36
N ILE A 197 -13.58 -5.95 -7.85
CA ILE A 197 -13.99 -5.27 -9.08
C ILE A 197 -13.19 -5.88 -10.22
N LYS A 198 -13.89 -6.41 -11.21
CA LYS A 198 -13.32 -6.92 -12.45
C LYS A 198 -13.67 -5.99 -13.59
N ILE A 199 -12.65 -5.55 -14.33
CA ILE A 199 -12.81 -4.91 -15.65
C ILE A 199 -12.36 -5.90 -16.70
N SER A 200 -13.13 -6.04 -17.75
CA SER A 200 -12.81 -6.93 -18.88
C SER A 200 -13.21 -6.32 -20.21
N SER A 201 -12.45 -6.66 -21.26
CA SER A 201 -12.81 -6.52 -22.66
C SER A 201 -12.77 -7.89 -23.33
N SER A 202 -12.89 -7.93 -24.65
CA SER A 202 -12.76 -9.19 -25.43
C SER A 202 -11.36 -9.83 -25.32
N THR A 203 -10.33 -9.05 -24.98
CA THR A 203 -8.92 -9.50 -25.01
C THR A 203 -8.17 -9.31 -23.71
N LYS A 204 -8.71 -8.51 -22.76
CA LYS A 204 -8.02 -8.10 -21.53
C LYS A 204 -8.93 -8.24 -20.34
N GLU A 205 -8.36 -8.54 -19.18
CA GLU A 205 -9.05 -8.45 -17.90
C GLU A 205 -8.12 -8.05 -16.78
N GLN A 206 -8.69 -7.39 -15.77
CA GLN A 206 -8.00 -7.05 -14.53
C GLN A 206 -8.99 -7.07 -13.35
N ILE A 207 -8.47 -7.48 -12.19
CA ILE A 207 -9.26 -7.61 -10.96
C ILE A 207 -8.57 -6.80 -9.85
N LYS A 208 -9.37 -6.05 -9.07
CA LYS A 208 -8.90 -5.30 -7.89
C LYS A 208 -9.80 -5.58 -6.68
N PRO A 209 -9.22 -5.81 -5.49
CA PRO A 209 -10.01 -5.94 -4.27
C PRO A 209 -10.61 -4.60 -3.86
N VAL A 210 -11.83 -4.63 -3.32
CA VAL A 210 -12.51 -3.49 -2.73
C VAL A 210 -13.17 -3.89 -1.41
N ASN A 211 -13.08 -3.04 -0.40
CA ASN A 211 -13.73 -3.24 0.88
C ASN A 211 -14.91 -2.27 1.01
N ILE A 212 -16.14 -2.82 1.11
CA ILE A 212 -17.36 -2.04 1.29
C ILE A 212 -17.63 -1.90 2.79
N LEU A 213 -17.83 -0.67 3.24
CA LEU A 213 -18.24 -0.35 4.61
C LEU A 213 -19.77 -0.27 4.71
N ASN A 214 -20.29 -0.68 5.87
CA ASN A 214 -21.71 -0.47 6.22
C ASN A 214 -21.98 0.97 6.66
#